data_3a2ee9feb2d234ecde0944024d26efb1
#
_entry.id   3a2ee9feb2d234ecde0944024d26efb1
#
_cell.length_a   1.000
_cell.length_b   1.000
_cell.length_c   1.000
_cell.angle_alpha   90.00
_cell.angle_beta   90.00
_cell.angle_gamma   90.00
#
_symmetry.space_group_name_H-M   'P 1'
#
loop_
_entity.id
_entity.type
_entity.pdbx_description
1 polymer ?
#
loop_
_entity_poly.entity_id
_entity_poly.type
_entity_poly.pdbx_seq_one_letter_code
_entity_poly.pdbx_strand_id
1 'polypeptide(L)'
;MLTRHPNIAALALGCLSATGFAPLGLWPLTLVCLALLILLVEQAESLKDALVRGWWFGAGHFTAGLNWIAHAFTFQDAMPHWFGYGAVALLSLYLAVYPAIAAGLAWKYGRADRRQLILLFAVAWMVTEWLRANMFTGFAWNPLGAIWIAVLPLAESARWIGTFGLSCLTMLAAGMLFLAVRREWRPAGTAALLITLLAGMAHLTRPADPAPSRDVPIRIVQPNIGQQYKHVAAYEEPNFQRLAILSGQPSDRPRLLFWPEAAVPAILDFETEWRDRLAALLGPRDLLMTGGLKLYYEVVDKGGYQATTLTGASNSLWVLTPDSRLVARYDKAHLVPYGEYLPMRNLLEPLGLSRLVPGDVDFQPGPGPQTLELPAGDGRPPLKMGVQICYEIIFPGHVADARDRPDFLFNPSNDAWFGSWGPPQHLAQARLRALEEGIPVIRSTPTGISAVIAADGALIDSVPLGQAGAIEAFLPGRQAPTLFARLGNLASFLFALALFSLAIALRRLSR
;
A
#
# COMPACT_ATOMS: atom_id res chain seq x y z
N MET A 1 26.75 22.10 11.57
CA MET A 1 25.35 22.26 11.11
C MET A 1 24.35 21.66 12.10
N LEU A 2 24.54 20.42 12.55
CA LEU A 2 23.62 19.72 13.48
C LEU A 2 23.34 20.51 14.78
N THR A 3 24.34 21.10 15.40
CA THR A 3 24.21 21.83 16.69
C THR A 3 23.83 23.31 16.52
N ARG A 4 24.17 23.92 15.39
CA ARG A 4 23.89 25.37 15.15
C ARG A 4 22.46 25.61 14.62
N HIS A 5 21.93 24.66 13.80
CA HIS A 5 20.63 24.77 13.16
C HIS A 5 19.91 23.41 13.20
N PRO A 6 19.51 22.91 14.38
CA PRO A 6 18.98 21.56 14.55
C PRO A 6 17.70 21.30 13.75
N ASN A 7 16.85 22.29 13.56
CA ASN A 7 15.60 22.15 12.80
C ASN A 7 15.85 22.00 11.29
N ILE A 8 16.80 22.77 10.74
CA ILE A 8 17.21 22.65 9.32
C ILE A 8 17.89 21.30 9.09
N ALA A 9 18.72 20.85 10.06
CA ALA A 9 19.32 19.54 10.00
C ALA A 9 18.27 18.42 10.05
N ALA A 10 17.25 18.53 10.92
CA ALA A 10 16.15 17.58 10.99
C ALA A 10 15.38 17.49 9.66
N LEU A 11 15.03 18.63 9.04
CA LEU A 11 14.39 18.68 7.73
C LEU A 11 15.23 17.97 6.65
N ALA A 12 16.51 18.28 6.56
CA ALA A 12 17.42 17.67 5.59
C ALA A 12 17.56 16.16 5.80
N LEU A 13 17.70 15.71 7.07
CA LEU A 13 17.73 14.29 7.43
C LEU A 13 16.42 13.60 7.08
N GLY A 14 15.29 14.28 7.28
CA GLY A 14 13.98 13.79 6.85
C GLY A 14 13.93 13.56 5.34
N CYS A 15 14.30 14.54 4.51
CA CYS A 15 14.36 14.39 3.06
C CYS A 15 15.26 13.22 2.64
N LEU A 16 16.46 13.13 3.21
CA LEU A 16 17.41 12.05 2.90
C LEU A 16 16.87 10.68 3.35
N SER A 17 16.17 10.60 4.47
CA SER A 17 15.61 9.33 4.97
C SER A 17 14.57 8.72 4.03
N ALA A 18 13.88 9.53 3.24
CA ALA A 18 12.90 9.06 2.26
C ALA A 18 13.53 8.27 1.10
N THR A 19 14.84 8.40 0.86
CA THR A 19 15.56 7.65 -0.17
C THR A 19 15.70 6.16 0.14
N GLY A 20 15.40 5.72 1.37
CA GLY A 20 15.37 4.31 1.73
C GLY A 20 14.21 3.54 1.13
N PHE A 21 13.14 4.21 0.74
CA PHE A 21 12.04 3.59 0.02
C PHE A 21 12.38 3.35 -1.46
N ALA A 22 11.63 2.45 -2.10
CA ALA A 22 11.67 2.31 -3.54
C ALA A 22 11.35 3.67 -4.24
N PRO A 23 11.91 3.94 -5.42
CA PRO A 23 12.78 3.09 -6.22
C PRO A 23 14.25 3.06 -5.79
N LEU A 24 14.72 3.96 -4.93
CA LEU A 24 16.14 4.11 -4.61
C LEU A 24 16.67 3.01 -3.67
N GLY A 25 15.88 2.60 -2.66
CA GLY A 25 16.23 1.51 -1.76
C GLY A 25 17.48 1.77 -0.89
N LEU A 26 17.86 3.03 -0.66
CA LEU A 26 19.03 3.42 0.12
C LEU A 26 18.78 3.29 1.63
N TRP A 27 18.29 2.12 2.08
CA TRP A 27 17.94 1.85 3.46
C TRP A 27 19.09 2.13 4.47
N PRO A 28 20.40 1.93 4.16
CA PRO A 28 21.46 2.28 5.11
C PRO A 28 21.49 3.79 5.40
N LEU A 29 21.24 4.64 4.39
CA LEU A 29 21.16 6.08 4.57
C LEU A 29 19.99 6.47 5.47
N THR A 30 18.84 5.80 5.33
CA THR A 30 17.70 6.00 6.23
C THR A 30 18.06 5.69 7.68
N LEU A 31 18.76 4.58 7.95
CA LEU A 31 19.21 4.23 9.30
C LEU A 31 20.14 5.29 9.88
N VAL A 32 21.07 5.82 9.07
CA VAL A 32 21.95 6.92 9.49
C VAL A 32 21.14 8.17 9.81
N CYS A 33 20.19 8.56 8.96
CA CYS A 33 19.33 9.72 9.19
C CYS A 33 18.50 9.57 10.48
N LEU A 34 17.96 8.38 10.75
CA LEU A 34 17.22 8.09 11.98
C LEU A 34 18.14 8.09 13.22
N ALA A 35 19.35 7.55 13.12
CA ALA A 35 20.34 7.61 14.21
C ALA A 35 20.70 9.05 14.55
N LEU A 36 20.83 9.92 13.53
CA LEU A 36 21.07 11.36 13.72
C LEU A 36 19.82 12.08 14.26
N LEU A 37 18.61 11.64 13.90
CA LEU A 37 17.38 12.12 14.54
C LEU A 37 17.35 11.77 16.02
N ILE A 38 17.72 10.53 16.41
CA ILE A 38 17.83 10.12 17.81
C ILE A 38 18.83 11.05 18.54
N LEU A 39 19.98 11.36 17.93
CA LEU A 39 20.94 12.30 18.48
C LEU A 39 20.33 13.70 18.67
N LEU A 40 19.61 14.21 17.68
CA LEU A 40 18.97 15.52 17.80
C LEU A 40 17.90 15.52 18.91
N VAL A 41 17.13 14.44 19.07
CA VAL A 41 16.15 14.31 20.15
C VAL A 41 16.82 14.19 21.52
N GLU A 42 17.91 13.42 21.62
CA GLU A 42 18.73 13.35 22.86
C GLU A 42 19.23 14.74 23.32
N GLN A 43 19.65 15.57 22.37
CA GLN A 43 20.19 16.91 22.63
C GLN A 43 19.11 18.00 22.77
N ALA A 44 17.82 17.64 22.76
CA ALA A 44 16.77 18.62 22.98
C ALA A 44 16.75 19.11 24.43
N GLU A 45 16.65 20.42 24.61
CA GLU A 45 16.65 21.04 25.93
C GLU A 45 15.26 21.04 26.57
N SER A 46 14.23 21.00 25.73
CA SER A 46 12.82 21.01 26.15
C SER A 46 11.98 20.01 25.35
N LEU A 47 10.79 19.67 25.88
CA LEU A 47 9.80 18.89 25.16
C LEU A 47 9.42 19.56 23.83
N LYS A 48 9.32 20.89 23.83
CA LYS A 48 9.02 21.67 22.62
C LYS A 48 10.10 21.45 21.55
N ASP A 49 11.39 21.48 21.94
CA ASP A 49 12.47 21.25 20.99
C ASP A 49 12.44 19.85 20.39
N ALA A 50 12.17 18.82 21.22
CA ALA A 50 12.04 17.45 20.75
C ALA A 50 10.89 17.30 19.75
N LEU A 51 9.71 17.87 20.08
CA LEU A 51 8.53 17.89 19.19
C LEU A 51 8.84 18.61 17.87
N VAL A 52 9.47 19.78 17.92
CA VAL A 52 9.79 20.59 16.74
C VAL A 52 10.81 19.89 15.84
N ARG A 53 11.85 19.25 16.43
CA ARG A 53 12.84 18.46 15.65
C ARG A 53 12.20 17.26 14.98
N GLY A 54 11.32 16.53 15.69
CA GLY A 54 10.55 15.45 15.11
C GLY A 54 9.63 15.92 13.99
N TRP A 55 8.99 17.08 14.14
CA TRP A 55 8.11 17.66 13.14
C TRP A 55 8.86 18.06 11.87
N TRP A 56 10.00 18.76 11.99
CA TRP A 56 10.82 19.13 10.83
C TRP A 56 11.37 17.89 10.10
N PHE A 57 11.78 16.86 10.85
CA PHE A 57 12.16 15.59 10.23
C PHE A 57 11.00 14.99 9.45
N GLY A 58 9.81 14.88 10.07
CA GLY A 58 8.61 14.38 9.41
C GLY A 58 8.23 15.17 8.17
N ALA A 59 8.27 16.51 8.25
CA ALA A 59 8.00 17.39 7.10
C ALA A 59 8.91 17.08 5.92
N GLY A 60 10.22 16.96 6.15
CA GLY A 60 11.18 16.58 5.10
C GLY A 60 10.93 15.16 4.57
N HIS A 61 10.72 14.20 5.46
CA HIS A 61 10.49 12.80 5.11
C HIS A 61 9.27 12.62 4.20
N PHE A 62 8.15 13.22 4.57
CA PHE A 62 6.92 13.09 3.78
C PHE A 62 6.97 13.95 2.51
N THR A 63 7.54 15.15 2.53
CA THR A 63 7.65 15.97 1.31
C THR A 63 8.48 15.27 0.24
N ALA A 64 9.62 14.68 0.61
CA ALA A 64 10.45 13.93 -0.32
C ALA A 64 9.81 12.59 -0.72
N GLY A 65 9.23 11.85 0.25
CA GLY A 65 8.67 10.52 0.01
C GLY A 65 7.34 10.50 -0.74
N LEU A 66 6.58 11.60 -0.71
CA LEU A 66 5.24 11.72 -1.29
C LEU A 66 5.17 12.71 -2.47
N ASN A 67 6.32 13.09 -3.04
CA ASN A 67 6.39 14.04 -4.15
C ASN A 67 5.53 13.62 -5.36
N TRP A 68 5.32 12.32 -5.54
CA TRP A 68 4.52 11.76 -6.62
C TRP A 68 3.05 12.19 -6.59
N ILE A 69 2.50 12.59 -5.43
CA ILE A 69 1.12 13.08 -5.31
C ILE A 69 0.88 14.31 -6.19
N ALA A 70 1.90 15.16 -6.36
CA ALA A 70 1.79 16.33 -7.24
C ALA A 70 1.46 15.94 -8.69
N HIS A 71 1.91 14.75 -9.14
CA HIS A 71 1.62 14.27 -10.49
C HIS A 71 0.13 14.01 -10.73
N ALA A 72 -0.62 13.58 -9.72
CA ALA A 72 -2.05 13.34 -9.85
C ALA A 72 -2.84 14.59 -10.30
N PHE A 73 -2.36 15.78 -9.96
CA PHE A 73 -2.99 17.05 -10.34
C PHE A 73 -2.83 17.40 -11.84
N THR A 74 -1.99 16.69 -12.57
CA THR A 74 -1.82 16.90 -14.02
C THR A 74 -2.91 16.24 -14.87
N PHE A 75 -3.78 15.41 -14.28
CA PHE A 75 -4.84 14.66 -14.98
C PHE A 75 -6.23 15.25 -14.77
N GLN A 76 -6.35 16.47 -14.26
CA GLN A 76 -7.60 17.17 -14.07
C GLN A 76 -7.45 18.63 -14.47
N ASP A 77 -8.55 19.27 -14.95
CA ASP A 77 -8.57 20.65 -15.41
C ASP A 77 -9.32 21.59 -14.44
N ALA A 78 -9.90 21.04 -13.37
CA ALA A 78 -10.68 21.81 -12.41
C ALA A 78 -9.82 22.72 -11.52
N MET A 79 -8.55 22.38 -11.32
CA MET A 79 -7.61 23.11 -10.47
C MET A 79 -6.26 23.30 -11.18
N PRO A 80 -5.54 24.42 -10.91
CA PRO A 80 -4.18 24.62 -11.44
C PRO A 80 -3.25 23.49 -11.02
N HIS A 81 -2.46 22.96 -11.94
CA HIS A 81 -1.56 21.81 -11.69
C HIS A 81 -0.55 22.05 -10.56
N TRP A 82 -0.09 23.31 -10.36
CA TRP A 82 0.83 23.65 -9.27
C TRP A 82 0.24 23.45 -7.86
N PHE A 83 -1.10 23.38 -7.74
CA PHE A 83 -1.76 23.02 -6.47
C PHE A 83 -1.29 21.66 -5.95
N GLY A 84 -0.84 20.77 -6.82
CA GLY A 84 -0.26 19.49 -6.44
C GLY A 84 0.95 19.63 -5.50
N TYR A 85 1.83 20.60 -5.74
CA TYR A 85 2.96 20.86 -4.85
C TYR A 85 2.51 21.42 -3.50
N GLY A 86 1.51 22.30 -3.51
CA GLY A 86 0.86 22.80 -2.30
C GLY A 86 0.20 21.68 -1.48
N ALA A 87 -0.50 20.77 -2.16
CA ALA A 87 -1.12 19.59 -1.54
C ALA A 87 -0.07 18.68 -0.87
N VAL A 88 1.06 18.40 -1.55
CA VAL A 88 2.18 17.64 -0.98
C VAL A 88 2.72 18.33 0.27
N ALA A 89 2.93 19.65 0.21
CA ALA A 89 3.45 20.42 1.34
C ALA A 89 2.47 20.36 2.53
N LEU A 90 1.20 20.68 2.33
CA LEU A 90 0.18 20.67 3.38
C LEU A 90 0.00 19.28 4.00
N LEU A 91 -0.09 18.23 3.16
CA LEU A 91 -0.17 16.85 3.64
C LEU A 91 1.06 16.49 4.46
N SER A 92 2.26 16.87 4.02
CA SER A 92 3.51 16.58 4.72
C SER A 92 3.60 17.28 6.07
N LEU A 93 3.15 18.53 6.17
CA LEU A 93 3.07 19.28 7.43
C LEU A 93 2.10 18.63 8.42
N TYR A 94 0.95 18.15 7.93
CA TYR A 94 0.01 17.38 8.74
C TYR A 94 0.61 16.05 9.20
N LEU A 95 1.16 15.27 8.28
CA LEU A 95 1.74 13.96 8.60
C LEU A 95 2.95 14.06 9.53
N ALA A 96 3.67 15.18 9.52
CA ALA A 96 4.80 15.45 10.40
C ALA A 96 4.44 15.47 11.90
N VAL A 97 3.15 15.61 12.22
CA VAL A 97 2.65 15.55 13.62
C VAL A 97 2.96 14.20 14.25
N TYR A 98 2.92 13.11 13.50
CA TYR A 98 3.15 11.77 14.01
C TYR A 98 4.61 11.54 14.46
N PRO A 99 5.64 11.80 13.64
CA PRO A 99 7.03 11.80 14.07
C PRO A 99 7.31 12.80 15.22
N ALA A 100 6.65 13.97 15.23
CA ALA A 100 6.78 14.92 16.32
C ALA A 100 6.35 14.32 17.66
N ILE A 101 5.16 13.71 17.69
CA ILE A 101 4.63 13.06 18.90
C ILE A 101 5.57 11.92 19.34
N ALA A 102 6.05 11.09 18.40
CA ALA A 102 6.99 10.01 18.69
C ALA A 102 8.27 10.54 19.35
N ALA A 103 8.88 11.60 18.78
CA ALA A 103 10.08 12.24 19.31
C ALA A 103 9.82 12.87 20.70
N GLY A 104 8.70 13.56 20.87
CA GLY A 104 8.31 14.18 22.13
C GLY A 104 8.09 13.16 23.25
N LEU A 105 7.40 12.03 22.97
CA LEU A 105 7.20 10.95 23.93
C LEU A 105 8.52 10.28 24.31
N ALA A 106 9.36 9.97 23.34
CA ALA A 106 10.68 9.39 23.57
C ALA A 106 11.54 10.30 24.47
N TRP A 107 11.60 11.58 24.19
CA TRP A 107 12.35 12.54 25.00
C TRP A 107 11.77 12.66 26.40
N LYS A 108 10.47 12.87 26.54
CA LYS A 108 9.81 13.09 27.84
C LYS A 108 10.04 11.95 28.83
N TYR A 109 9.99 10.72 28.35
CA TYR A 109 10.02 9.53 29.21
C TYR A 109 11.34 8.77 29.17
N GLY A 110 12.20 8.99 28.13
CA GLY A 110 13.44 8.24 27.90
C GLY A 110 14.74 9.02 28.04
N ARG A 111 14.73 10.36 28.16
CA ARG A 111 15.95 11.20 28.13
C ARG A 111 17.00 10.91 29.22
N ALA A 112 16.62 10.23 30.28
CA ALA A 112 17.53 9.90 31.39
C ALA A 112 18.52 8.76 31.06
N ASP A 113 18.18 7.87 30.14
CA ASP A 113 19.02 6.75 29.69
C ASP A 113 18.81 6.55 28.17
N ARG A 114 19.90 6.50 27.41
CA ARG A 114 19.89 6.34 25.95
C ARG A 114 19.17 5.09 25.48
N ARG A 115 19.29 3.99 26.23
CA ARG A 115 18.60 2.72 25.93
C ARG A 115 17.10 2.88 26.07
N GLN A 116 16.64 3.57 27.11
CA GLN A 116 15.22 3.89 27.28
C GLN A 116 14.72 4.83 26.17
N LEU A 117 15.52 5.86 25.82
CA LEU A 117 15.19 6.79 24.73
C LEU A 117 14.93 6.02 23.43
N ILE A 118 15.82 5.09 23.05
CA ILE A 118 15.71 4.30 21.83
C ILE A 118 14.48 3.41 21.86
N LEU A 119 14.29 2.63 22.95
CA LEU A 119 13.16 1.73 23.09
C LEU A 119 11.82 2.47 23.04
N LEU A 120 11.70 3.57 23.76
CA LEU A 120 10.48 4.38 23.77
C LEU A 120 10.25 5.10 22.44
N PHE A 121 11.33 5.50 21.74
CA PHE A 121 11.18 6.08 20.40
C PHE A 121 10.69 5.05 19.38
N ALA A 122 11.21 3.83 19.42
CA ALA A 122 10.78 2.74 18.57
C ALA A 122 9.30 2.40 18.79
N VAL A 123 8.87 2.27 20.05
CA VAL A 123 7.48 2.03 20.42
C VAL A 123 6.58 3.20 19.99
N ALA A 124 6.98 4.43 20.35
CA ALA A 124 6.20 5.63 20.03
C ALA A 124 6.06 5.84 18.50
N TRP A 125 7.14 5.57 17.73
CA TRP A 125 7.09 5.62 16.27
C TRP A 125 6.08 4.63 15.72
N MET A 126 6.13 3.37 16.12
CA MET A 126 5.20 2.34 15.70
C MET A 126 3.74 2.73 16.00
N VAL A 127 3.47 3.18 17.23
CA VAL A 127 2.11 3.57 17.63
C VAL A 127 1.61 4.76 16.82
N THR A 128 2.43 5.80 16.64
CA THR A 128 2.05 6.99 15.87
C THR A 128 1.91 6.68 14.38
N GLU A 129 2.70 5.78 13.83
CA GLU A 129 2.58 5.32 12.45
C GLU A 129 1.29 4.51 12.24
N TRP A 130 0.92 3.65 13.19
CA TRP A 130 -0.37 2.97 13.19
C TRP A 130 -1.53 3.98 13.31
N LEU A 131 -1.42 4.99 14.17
CA LEU A 131 -2.41 6.07 14.26
C LEU A 131 -2.55 6.80 12.92
N ARG A 132 -1.44 7.12 12.25
CA ARG A 132 -1.43 7.72 10.90
C ARG A 132 -2.21 6.88 9.87
N ALA A 133 -2.11 5.57 9.97
CA ALA A 133 -2.80 4.65 9.06
C ALA A 133 -4.30 4.51 9.35
N ASN A 134 -4.77 4.88 10.55
CA ASN A 134 -6.15 4.64 10.97
C ASN A 134 -6.95 5.89 11.35
N MET A 135 -6.29 7.01 11.71
CA MET A 135 -6.99 8.23 12.10
C MET A 135 -7.48 9.02 10.89
N PHE A 136 -8.63 9.68 11.05
CA PHE A 136 -9.34 10.43 10.01
C PHE A 136 -9.67 9.51 8.83
N THR A 137 -9.05 9.74 7.66
CA THR A 137 -9.24 8.92 6.46
C THR A 137 -8.22 7.78 6.37
N GLY A 138 -7.21 7.77 7.24
CA GLY A 138 -6.08 6.85 7.19
C GLY A 138 -5.11 7.15 6.03
N PHE A 139 -3.80 7.08 6.32
CA PHE A 139 -2.77 7.18 5.28
C PHE A 139 -1.59 6.26 5.62
N ALA A 140 -1.63 5.03 5.12
CA ALA A 140 -0.65 3.99 5.41
C ALA A 140 0.54 3.95 4.42
N TRP A 141 0.65 4.92 3.51
CA TRP A 141 1.72 4.94 2.51
C TRP A 141 3.11 5.08 3.13
N ASN A 142 4.07 4.28 2.64
CA ASN A 142 5.46 4.24 3.10
C ASN A 142 5.60 4.17 4.63
N PRO A 143 5.07 3.14 5.30
CA PRO A 143 5.49 2.85 6.66
C PRO A 143 6.99 2.59 6.68
N LEU A 144 7.68 2.99 7.76
CA LEU A 144 9.14 2.92 7.82
C LEU A 144 9.68 1.49 7.60
N GLY A 145 8.92 0.48 8.01
CA GLY A 145 9.22 -0.93 7.76
C GLY A 145 9.32 -1.33 6.29
N ALA A 146 8.75 -0.52 5.36
CA ALA A 146 8.79 -0.84 3.93
C ALA A 146 10.19 -0.73 3.31
N ILE A 147 11.14 -0.05 3.95
CA ILE A 147 12.54 -0.01 3.49
C ILE A 147 13.18 -1.40 3.43
N TRP A 148 12.70 -2.35 4.27
CA TRP A 148 13.27 -3.69 4.37
C TRP A 148 12.92 -4.61 3.21
N ILE A 149 11.99 -4.22 2.34
CA ILE A 149 11.70 -5.01 1.13
C ILE A 149 12.94 -5.14 0.21
N ALA A 150 13.90 -4.23 0.35
CA ALA A 150 15.21 -4.32 -0.30
C ALA A 150 16.11 -5.42 0.33
N VAL A 151 15.78 -5.89 1.54
CA VAL A 151 16.53 -6.92 2.29
C VAL A 151 15.55 -7.99 2.75
N LEU A 152 15.18 -8.87 1.84
CA LEU A 152 14.09 -9.83 2.03
C LEU A 152 14.15 -10.62 3.35
N PRO A 153 15.32 -11.14 3.81
CA PRO A 153 15.40 -11.84 5.10
C PRO A 153 14.96 -11.01 6.31
N LEU A 154 15.14 -9.68 6.28
CA LEU A 154 14.62 -8.79 7.32
C LEU A 154 13.13 -8.52 7.13
N ALA A 155 12.67 -8.33 5.89
CA ALA A 155 11.27 -8.16 5.56
C ALA A 155 10.42 -9.37 5.97
N GLU A 156 10.96 -10.58 5.91
CA GLU A 156 10.30 -11.83 6.33
C GLU A 156 9.84 -11.79 7.80
N SER A 157 10.46 -10.95 8.64
CA SER A 157 10.00 -10.75 10.03
C SER A 157 8.58 -10.17 10.10
N ALA A 158 8.07 -9.55 9.00
CA ALA A 158 6.68 -9.09 8.91
C ALA A 158 5.66 -10.23 9.11
N ARG A 159 6.02 -11.48 8.80
CA ARG A 159 5.18 -12.66 9.04
C ARG A 159 4.83 -12.85 10.53
N TRP A 160 5.64 -12.27 11.42
CA TRP A 160 5.46 -12.38 12.87
C TRP A 160 4.98 -11.07 13.48
N ILE A 161 5.64 -9.95 13.14
CA ILE A 161 5.43 -8.66 13.82
C ILE A 161 4.70 -7.63 12.94
N GLY A 162 4.41 -7.95 11.68
CA GLY A 162 3.77 -7.04 10.73
C GLY A 162 4.63 -5.85 10.31
N THR A 163 4.13 -5.07 9.39
CA THR A 163 4.84 -3.88 8.85
C THR A 163 5.11 -2.84 9.93
N PHE A 164 4.16 -2.59 10.84
CA PHE A 164 4.38 -1.62 11.92
C PHE A 164 5.43 -2.12 12.93
N GLY A 165 5.49 -3.44 13.18
CA GLY A 165 6.57 -4.04 13.94
C GLY A 165 7.94 -3.92 13.25
N LEU A 166 7.98 -4.02 11.92
CA LEU A 166 9.18 -3.72 11.13
C LEU A 166 9.61 -2.25 11.26
N SER A 167 8.66 -1.31 11.32
CA SER A 167 8.97 0.11 11.57
C SER A 167 9.60 0.31 12.94
N CYS A 168 9.08 -0.38 13.96
CA CYS A 168 9.68 -0.43 15.29
C CYS A 168 11.11 -0.99 15.23
N LEU A 169 11.32 -2.10 14.53
CA LEU A 169 12.63 -2.74 14.33
C LEU A 169 13.60 -1.82 13.60
N THR A 170 13.14 -1.01 12.65
CA THR A 170 13.95 0.00 11.96
C THR A 170 14.49 1.05 12.92
N MET A 171 13.64 1.55 13.82
CA MET A 171 14.06 2.51 14.83
C MET A 171 15.06 1.88 15.82
N LEU A 172 14.91 0.60 16.18
CA LEU A 172 15.89 -0.14 16.99
C LEU A 172 17.24 -0.29 16.27
N ALA A 173 17.22 -0.58 14.96
CA ALA A 173 18.43 -0.67 14.15
C ALA A 173 19.17 0.67 14.06
N ALA A 174 18.42 1.78 13.90
CA ALA A 174 19.00 3.12 13.96
C ALA A 174 19.56 3.44 15.37
N GLY A 175 18.85 3.02 16.43
CA GLY A 175 19.31 3.14 17.81
C GLY A 175 20.59 2.34 18.09
N MET A 176 20.74 1.15 17.52
CA MET A 176 21.98 0.38 17.55
C MET A 176 23.15 1.15 16.95
N LEU A 177 22.96 1.77 15.77
CA LEU A 177 23.97 2.63 15.13
C LEU A 177 24.32 3.83 16.01
N PHE A 178 23.33 4.50 16.59
CA PHE A 178 23.53 5.61 17.52
C PHE A 178 24.38 5.20 18.75
N LEU A 179 24.07 4.06 19.38
CA LEU A 179 24.84 3.53 20.52
C LEU A 179 26.28 3.19 20.12
N ALA A 180 26.48 2.58 18.95
CA ALA A 180 27.80 2.25 18.43
C ALA A 180 28.67 3.51 18.23
N VAL A 181 28.11 4.59 17.67
CA VAL A 181 28.78 5.89 17.54
C VAL A 181 29.10 6.50 18.89
N ARG A 182 28.26 6.29 19.91
CA ARG A 182 28.48 6.69 21.31
C ARG A 182 29.44 5.77 22.06
N ARG A 183 30.00 4.74 21.40
CA ARG A 183 30.91 3.71 21.95
C ARG A 183 30.28 2.84 23.05
N GLU A 184 28.96 2.75 23.06
CA GLU A 184 28.22 1.85 23.94
C GLU A 184 28.08 0.47 23.25
N TRP A 185 29.20 -0.23 23.08
CA TRP A 185 29.30 -1.45 22.26
C TRP A 185 28.48 -2.63 22.79
N ARG A 186 28.33 -2.76 24.14
CA ARG A 186 27.55 -3.86 24.73
C ARG A 186 26.07 -3.78 24.34
N PRO A 187 25.34 -2.69 24.62
CA PRO A 187 23.94 -2.60 24.22
C PRO A 187 23.76 -2.54 22.69
N ALA A 188 24.69 -1.95 21.96
CA ALA A 188 24.67 -1.98 20.49
C ALA A 188 24.78 -3.41 19.96
N GLY A 189 25.72 -4.21 20.46
CA GLY A 189 25.91 -5.61 20.07
C GLY A 189 24.73 -6.49 20.49
N THR A 190 24.14 -6.26 21.66
CA THR A 190 22.91 -6.97 22.08
C THR A 190 21.75 -6.68 21.12
N ALA A 191 21.53 -5.42 20.76
CA ALA A 191 20.50 -5.05 19.78
C ALA A 191 20.75 -5.69 18.42
N ALA A 192 22.00 -5.64 17.91
CA ALA A 192 22.39 -6.28 16.68
C ALA A 192 22.09 -7.79 16.68
N LEU A 193 22.48 -8.46 17.76
CA LEU A 193 22.24 -9.91 17.94
C LEU A 193 20.73 -10.22 17.92
N LEU A 194 19.91 -9.47 18.64
CA LEU A 194 18.46 -9.70 18.69
C LEU A 194 17.80 -9.48 17.34
N ILE A 195 18.20 -8.44 16.58
CA ILE A 195 17.69 -8.18 15.23
C ILE A 195 18.10 -9.31 14.30
N THR A 196 19.35 -9.75 14.34
CA THR A 196 19.87 -10.84 13.52
C THR A 196 19.19 -12.16 13.86
N LEU A 197 18.96 -12.45 15.15
CA LEU A 197 18.25 -13.66 15.58
C LEU A 197 16.78 -13.63 15.09
N LEU A 198 16.09 -12.51 15.22
CA LEU A 198 14.71 -12.37 14.74
C LEU A 198 14.63 -12.60 13.22
N ALA A 199 15.49 -11.93 12.46
CA ALA A 199 15.53 -12.08 11.00
C ALA A 199 15.96 -13.50 10.58
N GLY A 200 16.96 -14.06 11.25
CA GLY A 200 17.43 -15.42 11.01
C GLY A 200 16.37 -16.48 11.31
N MET A 201 15.66 -16.33 12.43
CA MET A 201 14.53 -17.21 12.75
C MET A 201 13.39 -17.08 11.76
N ALA A 202 13.04 -15.86 11.34
CA ALA A 202 12.01 -15.64 10.34
C ALA A 202 12.38 -16.30 9.01
N HIS A 203 13.64 -16.20 8.60
CA HIS A 203 14.17 -16.82 7.39
C HIS A 203 14.20 -18.36 7.48
N LEU A 204 14.70 -18.92 8.58
CA LEU A 204 14.81 -20.36 8.78
C LEU A 204 13.46 -21.07 8.96
N THR A 205 12.46 -20.36 9.48
CA THR A 205 11.10 -20.90 9.70
C THR A 205 10.16 -20.67 8.51
N ARG A 206 10.67 -20.06 7.42
CA ARG A 206 9.90 -20.03 6.18
C ARG A 206 9.71 -21.46 5.66
N PRO A 207 8.63 -21.78 4.95
CA PRO A 207 8.52 -23.05 4.26
C PRO A 207 9.76 -23.28 3.39
N ALA A 208 10.36 -24.48 3.48
CA ALA A 208 11.60 -24.83 2.78
C ALA A 208 11.44 -24.73 1.24
N ASP A 209 10.25 -25.08 0.78
CA ASP A 209 9.86 -24.91 -0.63
C ASP A 209 8.91 -23.73 -0.77
N PRO A 210 9.01 -22.93 -1.84
CA PRO A 210 7.98 -21.98 -2.18
C PRO A 210 6.66 -22.76 -2.26
N ALA A 211 5.58 -22.17 -1.76
CA ALA A 211 4.27 -22.80 -1.83
C ALA A 211 4.03 -23.29 -3.28
N PRO A 212 3.66 -24.56 -3.47
CA PRO A 212 3.55 -25.14 -4.80
C PRO A 212 2.63 -24.27 -5.67
N SER A 213 3.05 -23.97 -6.89
CA SER A 213 2.17 -23.33 -7.86
C SER A 213 0.98 -24.24 -8.11
N ARG A 214 -0.22 -23.68 -8.13
CA ARG A 214 -1.41 -24.42 -8.59
C ARG A 214 -1.27 -24.60 -10.11
N ASP A 215 -1.71 -25.73 -10.64
CA ASP A 215 -1.73 -25.94 -12.10
C ASP A 215 -2.91 -25.17 -12.73
N VAL A 216 -2.96 -23.87 -12.45
CA VAL A 216 -3.93 -22.91 -12.97
C VAL A 216 -3.17 -21.84 -13.73
N PRO A 217 -3.22 -21.82 -15.06
CA PRO A 217 -2.57 -20.78 -15.85
C PRO A 217 -3.20 -19.42 -15.55
N ILE A 218 -2.36 -18.40 -15.42
CA ILE A 218 -2.77 -17.01 -15.26
C ILE A 218 -2.13 -16.16 -16.36
N ARG A 219 -2.87 -15.13 -16.79
CA ARG A 219 -2.36 -14.10 -17.68
C ARG A 219 -2.69 -12.72 -17.13
N ILE A 220 -1.69 -11.88 -16.96
CA ILE A 220 -1.83 -10.53 -16.40
C ILE A 220 -1.47 -9.55 -17.50
N VAL A 221 -2.34 -8.58 -17.75
CA VAL A 221 -2.19 -7.62 -18.84
C VAL A 221 -1.79 -6.25 -18.30
N GLN A 222 -0.73 -5.68 -18.90
CA GLN A 222 -0.32 -4.28 -18.72
C GLN A 222 -0.36 -3.58 -20.08
N PRO A 223 -1.42 -2.82 -20.39
CA PRO A 223 -1.62 -2.29 -21.75
C PRO A 223 -0.78 -1.05 -22.07
N ASN A 224 -0.13 -0.44 -21.08
CA ASN A 224 0.53 0.86 -21.17
C ASN A 224 -0.38 1.97 -21.70
N ILE A 225 -1.58 2.08 -21.12
CA ILE A 225 -2.58 3.10 -21.41
C ILE A 225 -2.47 4.20 -20.36
N GLY A 226 -2.00 5.38 -20.77
CA GLY A 226 -1.90 6.56 -19.88
C GLY A 226 -3.27 7.09 -19.48
N GLN A 227 -3.35 7.72 -18.30
CA GLN A 227 -4.59 8.24 -17.74
C GLN A 227 -5.28 9.26 -18.67
N GLN A 228 -4.51 10.05 -19.40
CA GLN A 228 -5.02 11.06 -20.35
C GLN A 228 -5.77 10.47 -21.54
N TYR A 229 -5.63 9.17 -21.83
CA TYR A 229 -6.31 8.49 -22.94
C TYR A 229 -7.46 7.59 -22.50
N LYS A 230 -7.63 7.38 -21.19
CA LYS A 230 -8.46 6.32 -20.64
C LYS A 230 -9.98 6.56 -20.82
N HIS A 231 -10.40 7.83 -20.80
CA HIS A 231 -11.82 8.22 -20.87
C HIS A 231 -12.11 9.15 -22.06
N VAL A 232 -11.32 9.02 -23.12
CA VAL A 232 -11.50 9.81 -24.34
C VAL A 232 -12.05 8.89 -25.43
N ALA A 233 -13.23 9.20 -25.94
CA ALA A 233 -13.96 8.37 -26.90
C ALA A 233 -13.12 7.96 -28.15
N ALA A 234 -12.26 8.86 -28.65
CA ALA A 234 -11.37 8.57 -29.77
C ALA A 234 -10.34 7.45 -29.50
N TYR A 235 -10.04 7.18 -28.23
CA TYR A 235 -9.08 6.15 -27.82
C TYR A 235 -9.73 4.88 -27.30
N GLU A 236 -11.06 4.83 -27.22
CA GLU A 236 -11.78 3.69 -26.64
C GLU A 236 -11.49 2.38 -27.39
N GLU A 237 -11.68 2.37 -28.70
CA GLU A 237 -11.40 1.20 -29.54
C GLU A 237 -9.89 0.87 -29.60
N PRO A 238 -8.96 1.81 -29.83
CA PRO A 238 -7.53 1.53 -29.73
C PRO A 238 -7.10 0.96 -28.37
N ASN A 239 -7.65 1.44 -27.26
CA ASN A 239 -7.36 0.92 -25.93
C ASN A 239 -7.88 -0.50 -25.74
N PHE A 240 -9.12 -0.78 -26.19
CA PHE A 240 -9.68 -2.13 -26.17
C PHE A 240 -8.84 -3.11 -27.00
N GLN A 241 -8.46 -2.73 -28.24
CA GLN A 241 -7.64 -3.58 -29.09
C GLN A 241 -6.28 -3.90 -28.46
N ARG A 242 -5.67 -2.94 -27.75
CA ARG A 242 -4.41 -3.16 -27.04
C ARG A 242 -4.58 -4.17 -25.90
N LEU A 243 -5.65 -4.06 -25.12
CA LEU A 243 -6.00 -5.03 -24.07
C LEU A 243 -6.27 -6.42 -24.69
N ALA A 244 -7.03 -6.49 -25.78
CA ALA A 244 -7.37 -7.72 -26.49
C ALA A 244 -6.12 -8.44 -27.02
N ILE A 245 -5.23 -7.74 -27.71
CA ILE A 245 -3.96 -8.29 -28.24
C ILE A 245 -3.12 -8.88 -27.10
N LEU A 246 -2.96 -8.15 -26.00
CA LEU A 246 -2.18 -8.59 -24.85
C LEU A 246 -2.86 -9.72 -24.07
N SER A 247 -4.17 -9.90 -24.21
CA SER A 247 -4.90 -11.04 -23.63
C SER A 247 -4.57 -12.36 -24.30
N GLY A 248 -4.00 -12.32 -25.52
CA GLY A 248 -3.65 -13.49 -26.31
C GLY A 248 -4.88 -14.24 -26.85
N GLN A 249 -4.61 -15.33 -27.56
CA GLN A 249 -5.68 -16.10 -28.17
C GLN A 249 -6.43 -16.99 -27.16
N PRO A 250 -7.76 -17.15 -27.30
CA PRO A 250 -8.52 -18.17 -26.56
C PRO A 250 -7.94 -19.57 -26.77
N SER A 251 -8.01 -20.38 -25.73
CA SER A 251 -7.59 -21.79 -25.81
C SER A 251 -8.53 -22.68 -24.97
N ASP A 252 -8.47 -24.00 -25.22
CA ASP A 252 -9.22 -24.96 -24.42
C ASP A 252 -8.64 -25.16 -23.00
N ARG A 253 -7.42 -24.73 -22.74
CA ARG A 253 -6.81 -24.79 -21.42
C ARG A 253 -7.36 -23.67 -20.55
N PRO A 254 -7.98 -23.98 -19.39
CA PRO A 254 -8.58 -22.95 -18.53
C PRO A 254 -7.50 -22.01 -17.98
N ARG A 255 -7.73 -20.72 -18.08
CA ARG A 255 -6.86 -19.67 -17.52
C ARG A 255 -7.65 -18.60 -16.78
N LEU A 256 -6.98 -17.87 -15.89
CA LEU A 256 -7.47 -16.64 -15.29
C LEU A 256 -6.80 -15.46 -15.98
N LEU A 257 -7.61 -14.57 -16.56
CA LEU A 257 -7.15 -13.36 -17.24
C LEU A 257 -7.39 -12.15 -16.33
N PHE A 258 -6.34 -11.37 -16.06
CA PHE A 258 -6.35 -10.24 -15.16
C PHE A 258 -6.10 -8.93 -15.88
N TRP A 259 -7.10 -8.05 -15.84
CA TRP A 259 -7.02 -6.69 -16.40
C TRP A 259 -6.93 -5.64 -15.27
N PRO A 260 -6.35 -4.45 -15.54
CA PRO A 260 -6.14 -3.43 -14.52
C PRO A 260 -7.45 -2.77 -14.03
N GLU A 261 -7.30 -1.89 -13.04
CA GLU A 261 -8.37 -1.04 -12.51
C GLU A 261 -8.99 -0.16 -13.60
N ALA A 262 -10.33 -0.09 -13.61
CA ALA A 262 -11.11 0.70 -14.56
C ALA A 262 -10.61 0.52 -16.02
N ALA A 263 -10.39 -0.73 -16.43
CA ALA A 263 -9.86 -1.06 -17.75
C ALA A 263 -10.91 -0.92 -18.86
N VAL A 264 -12.19 -1.06 -18.51
CA VAL A 264 -13.31 -1.01 -19.45
C VAL A 264 -14.07 0.31 -19.27
N PRO A 265 -14.36 1.06 -20.34
CA PRO A 265 -15.10 2.32 -20.27
C PRO A 265 -16.62 2.13 -20.04
N ALA A 266 -17.11 0.90 -20.21
CA ALA A 266 -18.53 0.54 -20.17
C ALA A 266 -19.04 0.25 -18.76
N ILE A 267 -20.35 0.41 -18.58
CA ILE A 267 -21.08 0.03 -17.38
C ILE A 267 -21.57 -1.40 -17.57
N LEU A 268 -20.73 -2.37 -17.16
CA LEU A 268 -20.85 -3.78 -17.50
C LEU A 268 -22.17 -4.44 -17.08
N ASP A 269 -22.83 -3.97 -16.03
CA ASP A 269 -24.12 -4.52 -15.60
C ASP A 269 -25.31 -4.06 -16.48
N PHE A 270 -25.14 -3.02 -17.27
CA PHE A 270 -26.16 -2.53 -18.22
C PHE A 270 -25.81 -2.84 -19.69
N GLU A 271 -24.53 -2.77 -20.05
CA GLU A 271 -24.07 -2.85 -21.43
C GLU A 271 -23.69 -4.28 -21.81
N THR A 272 -24.68 -5.04 -22.29
CA THR A 272 -24.49 -6.45 -22.70
C THR A 272 -23.54 -6.59 -23.88
N GLU A 273 -23.56 -5.66 -24.84
CA GLU A 273 -22.67 -5.67 -26.01
C GLU A 273 -21.19 -5.67 -25.59
N TRP A 274 -20.83 -4.85 -24.59
CA TRP A 274 -19.48 -4.87 -24.04
C TRP A 274 -19.12 -6.18 -23.37
N ARG A 275 -20.05 -6.80 -22.66
CA ARG A 275 -19.81 -8.13 -22.08
C ARG A 275 -19.54 -9.18 -23.16
N ASP A 276 -20.29 -9.14 -24.26
CA ASP A 276 -20.12 -10.06 -25.40
C ASP A 276 -18.76 -9.85 -26.09
N ARG A 277 -18.33 -8.59 -26.25
CA ARG A 277 -16.99 -8.26 -26.77
C ARG A 277 -15.87 -8.79 -25.88
N LEU A 278 -16.01 -8.68 -24.57
CA LEU A 278 -15.05 -9.19 -23.59
C LEU A 278 -15.04 -10.72 -23.59
N ALA A 279 -16.22 -11.35 -23.62
CA ALA A 279 -16.38 -12.80 -23.63
C ALA A 279 -15.75 -13.44 -24.88
N ALA A 280 -15.76 -12.74 -26.03
CA ALA A 280 -15.13 -13.20 -27.25
C ALA A 280 -13.59 -13.35 -27.16
N LEU A 281 -12.96 -12.75 -26.13
CA LEU A 281 -11.54 -12.92 -25.84
C LEU A 281 -11.23 -14.17 -25.01
N LEU A 282 -12.25 -14.87 -24.53
CA LEU A 282 -12.13 -15.95 -23.56
C LEU A 282 -12.27 -17.31 -24.23
N GLY A 283 -11.41 -18.24 -23.84
CA GLY A 283 -11.64 -19.67 -24.10
C GLY A 283 -12.81 -20.19 -23.27
N PRO A 284 -13.36 -21.37 -23.59
CA PRO A 284 -14.60 -21.88 -22.98
C PRO A 284 -14.53 -22.09 -21.46
N ARG A 285 -13.34 -22.08 -20.90
CA ARG A 285 -13.07 -22.30 -19.45
C ARG A 285 -12.36 -21.16 -18.76
N ASP A 286 -12.15 -20.03 -19.47
CA ASP A 286 -11.48 -18.85 -18.93
C ASP A 286 -12.40 -18.09 -17.96
N LEU A 287 -11.79 -17.25 -17.11
CA LEU A 287 -12.47 -16.19 -16.38
C LEU A 287 -11.68 -14.89 -16.58
N LEU A 288 -12.39 -13.81 -16.85
CA LEU A 288 -11.81 -12.47 -16.89
C LEU A 288 -12.14 -11.73 -15.59
N MET A 289 -11.11 -11.24 -14.92
CA MET A 289 -11.19 -10.28 -13.84
C MET A 289 -10.84 -8.89 -14.38
N THR A 290 -11.79 -7.97 -14.37
CA THR A 290 -11.61 -6.61 -14.94
C THR A 290 -12.20 -5.53 -14.05
N GLY A 291 -11.47 -4.41 -13.92
CA GLY A 291 -11.97 -3.22 -13.25
C GLY A 291 -12.97 -2.45 -14.13
N GLY A 292 -14.00 -1.90 -13.52
CA GLY A 292 -15.02 -1.08 -14.16
C GLY A 292 -15.83 -0.30 -13.11
N LEU A 293 -16.84 0.42 -13.53
CA LEU A 293 -17.72 1.17 -12.64
C LEU A 293 -19.03 0.41 -12.40
N LYS A 294 -19.59 0.59 -11.20
CA LYS A 294 -20.99 0.34 -10.88
C LYS A 294 -21.68 1.67 -10.64
N LEU A 295 -22.80 1.92 -11.32
CA LEU A 295 -23.60 3.12 -11.13
C LEU A 295 -24.89 2.78 -10.38
N TYR A 296 -25.31 3.69 -9.50
CA TYR A 296 -26.56 3.58 -8.74
C TYR A 296 -27.52 4.66 -9.17
N TYR A 297 -28.76 4.26 -9.44
CA TYR A 297 -29.82 5.14 -9.88
C TYR A 297 -31.02 5.05 -8.97
N GLU A 298 -31.66 6.17 -8.72
CA GLU A 298 -32.95 6.26 -8.03
C GLU A 298 -33.99 6.91 -8.92
N VAL A 299 -35.23 6.43 -8.81
CA VAL A 299 -36.38 7.05 -9.45
C VAL A 299 -36.94 8.11 -8.50
N VAL A 300 -36.83 9.36 -8.89
CA VAL A 300 -37.29 10.51 -8.10
C VAL A 300 -38.50 11.15 -8.79
N ASP A 301 -39.56 11.42 -8.03
CA ASP A 301 -40.69 12.19 -8.55
C ASP A 301 -40.32 13.66 -8.58
N LYS A 302 -40.30 14.26 -9.78
CA LYS A 302 -40.07 15.68 -10.01
C LYS A 302 -41.38 16.37 -10.45
N GLY A 303 -42.30 16.56 -9.49
CA GLY A 303 -43.53 17.30 -9.75
C GLY A 303 -44.51 16.63 -10.72
N GLY A 304 -44.69 15.31 -10.60
CA GLY A 304 -45.65 14.53 -11.37
C GLY A 304 -45.06 13.75 -12.54
N TYR A 305 -43.75 13.79 -12.75
CA TYR A 305 -43.05 12.86 -13.64
C TYR A 305 -41.88 12.14 -12.91
N GLN A 306 -41.71 10.85 -13.23
CA GLN A 306 -40.60 10.08 -12.69
C GLN A 306 -39.34 10.34 -13.49
N ALA A 307 -38.28 10.77 -12.81
CA ALA A 307 -36.96 10.96 -13.39
C ALA A 307 -35.95 9.99 -12.76
N THR A 308 -35.19 9.29 -13.57
CA THR A 308 -34.05 8.49 -13.08
C THR A 308 -32.86 9.43 -12.83
N THR A 309 -32.39 9.46 -11.58
CA THR A 309 -31.26 10.30 -11.17
C THR A 309 -30.11 9.43 -10.72
N LEU A 310 -28.91 9.76 -11.19
CA LEU A 310 -27.68 9.13 -10.71
C LEU A 310 -27.42 9.56 -9.25
N THR A 311 -27.35 8.58 -8.32
CA THR A 311 -27.19 8.83 -6.88
C THR A 311 -25.83 8.41 -6.34
N GLY A 312 -25.05 7.64 -7.10
CA GLY A 312 -23.73 7.21 -6.68
C GLY A 312 -23.03 6.33 -7.70
N ALA A 313 -21.75 6.08 -7.44
CA ALA A 313 -20.93 5.17 -8.22
C ALA A 313 -20.04 4.37 -7.27
N SER A 314 -19.63 3.16 -7.66
CA SER A 314 -18.55 2.41 -7.01
C SER A 314 -17.47 2.05 -8.01
N ASN A 315 -16.21 2.09 -7.56
CA ASN A 315 -15.08 1.54 -8.28
C ASN A 315 -15.09 0.03 -8.02
N SER A 316 -15.33 -0.76 -9.06
CA SER A 316 -15.66 -2.17 -8.92
C SER A 316 -14.73 -3.07 -9.72
N LEU A 317 -14.51 -4.27 -9.20
CA LEU A 317 -13.98 -5.40 -9.94
C LEU A 317 -15.12 -6.31 -10.33
N TRP A 318 -15.10 -6.78 -11.56
CA TRP A 318 -16.07 -7.72 -12.12
C TRP A 318 -15.38 -9.03 -12.54
N VAL A 319 -16.07 -10.14 -12.37
CA VAL A 319 -15.68 -11.46 -12.89
C VAL A 319 -16.63 -11.86 -13.99
N LEU A 320 -16.12 -12.01 -15.21
CA LEU A 320 -16.88 -12.35 -16.41
C LEU A 320 -16.53 -13.76 -16.89
N THR A 321 -17.55 -14.49 -17.30
CA THR A 321 -17.46 -15.83 -17.91
C THR A 321 -17.54 -15.76 -19.45
N PRO A 322 -17.15 -16.84 -20.17
CA PRO A 322 -17.20 -16.88 -21.63
C PRO A 322 -18.64 -16.76 -22.23
N ASP A 323 -19.66 -17.01 -21.43
CA ASP A 323 -21.08 -16.82 -21.80
C ASP A 323 -21.64 -15.45 -21.40
N SER A 324 -20.76 -14.45 -21.31
CA SER A 324 -21.06 -13.03 -21.02
C SER A 324 -21.75 -12.75 -19.69
N ARG A 325 -21.72 -13.69 -18.73
CA ARG A 325 -22.31 -13.50 -17.40
C ARG A 325 -21.30 -12.86 -16.44
N LEU A 326 -21.78 -11.92 -15.64
CA LEU A 326 -21.08 -11.40 -14.48
C LEU A 326 -21.39 -12.28 -13.29
N VAL A 327 -20.40 -13.05 -12.81
CA VAL A 327 -20.59 -14.07 -11.75
C VAL A 327 -20.15 -13.61 -10.38
N ALA A 328 -19.33 -12.58 -10.28
CA ALA A 328 -18.93 -11.97 -9.02
C ALA A 328 -18.57 -10.49 -9.19
N ARG A 329 -18.69 -9.73 -8.10
CA ARG A 329 -18.32 -8.32 -8.03
C ARG A 329 -17.73 -8.00 -6.66
N TYR A 330 -16.74 -7.11 -6.64
CA TYR A 330 -16.21 -6.48 -5.44
C TYR A 330 -16.23 -4.96 -5.64
N ASP A 331 -16.73 -4.22 -4.68
CA ASP A 331 -16.72 -2.77 -4.67
C ASP A 331 -15.62 -2.29 -3.71
N LYS A 332 -14.79 -1.34 -4.18
CA LYS A 332 -13.69 -0.77 -3.41
C LYS A 332 -14.19 -0.24 -2.07
N ALA A 333 -13.61 -0.76 -0.98
CA ALA A 333 -14.05 -0.41 0.36
C ALA A 333 -13.31 0.81 0.93
N HIS A 334 -12.01 0.91 0.68
CA HIS A 334 -11.20 2.04 1.15
C HIS A 334 -10.92 3.02 0.01
N LEU A 335 -11.76 4.05 -0.06
CA LEU A 335 -11.66 5.08 -1.09
C LEU A 335 -10.50 6.04 -0.86
N VAL A 336 -9.94 6.58 -1.95
CA VAL A 336 -8.89 7.59 -1.90
C VAL A 336 -9.48 8.95 -1.57
N PRO A 337 -9.14 9.55 -0.41
CA PRO A 337 -9.60 10.89 -0.06
C PRO A 337 -9.11 11.92 -1.08
N TYR A 338 -9.93 12.90 -1.39
CA TYR A 338 -9.69 13.93 -2.42
C TYR A 338 -9.56 13.39 -3.84
N GLY A 339 -9.37 12.08 -4.00
CA GLY A 339 -9.35 11.40 -5.30
C GLY A 339 -10.76 10.95 -5.71
N GLU A 340 -11.36 10.06 -4.95
CA GLU A 340 -12.64 9.40 -5.26
C GLU A 340 -13.84 10.04 -4.55
N TYR A 341 -13.59 10.75 -3.46
CA TYR A 341 -14.60 11.57 -2.76
C TYR A 341 -13.93 12.82 -2.16
N LEU A 342 -14.72 13.86 -1.90
CA LEU A 342 -14.25 15.09 -1.26
C LEU A 342 -14.62 15.08 0.23
N PRO A 343 -13.67 14.83 1.16
CA PRO A 343 -13.92 14.97 2.58
C PRO A 343 -14.36 16.39 2.92
N MET A 344 -15.28 16.56 3.88
CA MET A 344 -15.79 17.87 4.28
C MET A 344 -16.21 18.75 3.09
N ARG A 345 -16.90 18.20 2.11
CA ARG A 345 -17.32 18.85 0.86
C ARG A 345 -17.90 20.24 1.09
N ASN A 346 -18.81 20.37 2.07
CA ASN A 346 -19.49 21.65 2.40
C ASN A 346 -18.51 22.77 2.77
N LEU A 347 -17.30 22.44 3.22
CA LEU A 347 -16.26 23.41 3.59
C LEU A 347 -15.28 23.65 2.44
N LEU A 348 -14.92 22.61 1.71
CA LEU A 348 -13.82 22.66 0.74
C LEU A 348 -14.28 23.10 -0.66
N GLU A 349 -15.48 22.71 -1.08
CA GLU A 349 -16.03 23.07 -2.38
C GLU A 349 -16.19 24.61 -2.57
N PRO A 350 -16.66 25.39 -1.58
CA PRO A 350 -16.70 26.85 -1.68
C PRO A 350 -15.32 27.50 -1.80
N LEU A 351 -14.24 26.80 -1.41
CA LEU A 351 -12.85 27.25 -1.54
C LEU A 351 -12.24 26.90 -2.92
N GLY A 352 -13.04 26.37 -3.85
CA GLY A 352 -12.58 25.98 -5.19
C GLY A 352 -11.85 24.62 -5.23
N LEU A 353 -11.96 23.80 -4.18
CA LEU A 353 -11.40 22.46 -4.16
C LEU A 353 -12.43 21.45 -4.68
N SER A 354 -11.99 20.57 -5.56
CA SER A 354 -12.77 19.47 -6.11
C SER A 354 -12.00 18.15 -5.97
N ARG A 355 -12.69 17.04 -6.20
CA ARG A 355 -12.00 15.75 -6.28
C ARG A 355 -11.19 15.64 -7.60
N LEU A 356 -10.16 14.77 -7.59
CA LEU A 356 -9.26 14.60 -8.72
C LEU A 356 -9.87 13.71 -9.82
N VAL A 357 -10.62 12.67 -9.45
CA VAL A 357 -11.30 11.79 -10.41
C VAL A 357 -12.51 12.51 -10.99
N PRO A 358 -12.63 12.64 -12.32
CA PRO A 358 -13.76 13.29 -12.98
C PRO A 358 -15.10 12.58 -12.68
N GLY A 359 -16.21 13.32 -12.74
CA GLY A 359 -17.58 12.80 -12.62
C GLY A 359 -18.47 13.64 -11.69
N ASP A 360 -19.79 13.36 -11.70
CA ASP A 360 -20.80 14.20 -11.04
C ASP A 360 -21.11 13.78 -9.59
N VAL A 361 -20.78 12.52 -9.21
CA VAL A 361 -21.08 11.97 -7.89
C VAL A 361 -19.83 11.38 -7.23
N ASP A 362 -19.76 11.46 -5.89
CA ASP A 362 -18.72 10.78 -5.13
C ASP A 362 -18.87 9.26 -5.21
N PHE A 363 -17.76 8.54 -5.13
CA PHE A 363 -17.83 7.10 -5.03
C PHE A 363 -18.34 6.66 -3.67
N GLN A 364 -19.08 5.54 -3.67
CA GLN A 364 -19.57 4.88 -2.47
C GLN A 364 -18.64 3.72 -2.09
N PRO A 365 -18.26 3.59 -0.80
CA PRO A 365 -17.43 2.50 -0.36
C PRO A 365 -18.18 1.18 -0.34
N GLY A 366 -17.49 0.10 -0.67
CA GLY A 366 -17.93 -1.27 -0.42
C GLY A 366 -17.84 -1.67 1.06
N PRO A 367 -18.29 -2.89 1.39
CA PRO A 367 -18.42 -3.34 2.80
C PRO A 367 -17.10 -3.71 3.49
N GLY A 368 -15.98 -3.77 2.78
CA GLY A 368 -14.67 -4.17 3.32
C GLY A 368 -14.07 -5.36 2.58
N PRO A 369 -12.95 -5.90 3.06
CA PRO A 369 -12.31 -7.05 2.46
C PRO A 369 -13.29 -8.22 2.36
N GLN A 370 -13.47 -8.75 1.16
CA GLN A 370 -14.32 -9.88 0.86
C GLN A 370 -13.56 -10.92 0.04
N THR A 371 -13.91 -12.16 0.24
CA THR A 371 -13.42 -13.26 -0.57
C THR A 371 -14.49 -13.64 -1.60
N LEU A 372 -14.12 -13.57 -2.87
CA LEU A 372 -14.99 -14.00 -3.98
C LEU A 372 -14.69 -15.45 -4.32
N GLU A 373 -15.75 -16.26 -4.41
CA GLU A 373 -15.65 -17.62 -4.93
C GLU A 373 -15.65 -17.59 -6.46
N LEU A 374 -14.57 -18.06 -7.05
CA LEU A 374 -14.47 -18.25 -8.49
C LEU A 374 -15.06 -19.62 -8.85
N PRO A 375 -15.99 -19.69 -9.81
CA PRO A 375 -16.64 -20.97 -10.16
C PRO A 375 -15.60 -21.99 -10.62
N ALA A 376 -15.77 -23.23 -10.20
CA ALA A 376 -15.02 -24.36 -10.74
C ALA A 376 -15.29 -24.49 -12.24
N GLY A 377 -14.31 -24.97 -12.98
CA GLY A 377 -14.43 -25.35 -14.39
C GLY A 377 -13.71 -26.67 -14.62
N ASP A 378 -14.01 -27.36 -15.73
CA ASP A 378 -13.27 -28.57 -16.10
C ASP A 378 -11.77 -28.26 -16.20
N GLY A 379 -10.95 -28.87 -15.33
CA GLY A 379 -9.51 -28.63 -15.23
C GLY A 379 -9.11 -27.44 -14.35
N ARG A 380 -10.07 -26.72 -13.69
CA ARG A 380 -9.77 -25.71 -12.70
C ARG A 380 -10.53 -26.00 -11.40
N PRO A 381 -9.85 -26.13 -10.26
CA PRO A 381 -10.51 -26.30 -8.97
C PRO A 381 -11.29 -25.03 -8.58
N PRO A 382 -12.24 -25.11 -7.64
CA PRO A 382 -12.80 -23.90 -7.04
C PRO A 382 -11.67 -23.10 -6.38
N LEU A 383 -11.70 -21.78 -6.56
CA LEU A 383 -10.69 -20.86 -6.05
C LEU A 383 -11.36 -19.73 -5.29
N LYS A 384 -10.69 -19.25 -4.27
CA LYS A 384 -11.07 -18.09 -3.47
C LYS A 384 -10.14 -16.92 -3.76
N MET A 385 -10.70 -15.82 -4.23
CA MET A 385 -9.96 -14.59 -4.58
C MET A 385 -10.30 -13.49 -3.59
N GLY A 386 -9.32 -12.94 -2.90
CA GLY A 386 -9.44 -11.66 -2.22
C GLY A 386 -9.16 -10.51 -3.20
N VAL A 387 -9.85 -9.40 -3.06
CA VAL A 387 -9.67 -8.25 -3.95
C VAL A 387 -9.21 -7.04 -3.16
N GLN A 388 -8.22 -6.32 -3.72
CA GLN A 388 -7.69 -5.08 -3.16
C GLN A 388 -7.49 -4.07 -4.30
N ILE A 389 -8.48 -3.19 -4.53
CA ILE A 389 -8.42 -2.23 -5.62
C ILE A 389 -7.44 -1.10 -5.25
N CYS A 390 -6.32 -1.01 -5.98
CA CYS A 390 -5.36 0.09 -5.93
C CYS A 390 -4.87 0.38 -4.49
N TYR A 391 -5.25 1.52 -3.95
CA TYR A 391 -4.87 2.07 -2.64
C TYR A 391 -5.12 1.12 -1.46
N GLU A 392 -6.09 0.22 -1.56
CA GLU A 392 -6.46 -0.70 -0.46
C GLU A 392 -5.30 -1.60 -0.01
N ILE A 393 -4.40 -1.98 -0.92
CA ILE A 393 -3.28 -2.89 -0.63
C ILE A 393 -2.26 -2.29 0.37
N ILE A 394 -2.28 -0.98 0.61
CA ILE A 394 -1.30 -0.34 1.50
C ILE A 394 -1.60 -0.54 2.99
N PHE A 395 -2.81 -1.00 3.37
CA PHE A 395 -3.26 -1.08 4.75
C PHE A 395 -2.94 -2.43 5.41
N PRO A 396 -1.93 -2.52 6.32
CA PRO A 396 -1.59 -3.76 7.00
C PRO A 396 -2.74 -4.31 7.85
N GLY A 397 -3.03 -5.62 7.70
CA GLY A 397 -4.09 -6.31 8.45
C GLY A 397 -5.53 -6.05 7.96
N HIS A 398 -5.68 -5.40 6.79
CA HIS A 398 -6.99 -5.08 6.18
C HIS A 398 -7.11 -5.58 4.74
N VAL A 399 -6.26 -6.53 4.29
CA VAL A 399 -6.21 -6.94 2.89
C VAL A 399 -6.85 -8.31 2.62
N ALA A 400 -7.15 -9.07 3.63
CA ALA A 400 -7.79 -10.39 3.50
C ALA A 400 -8.94 -10.53 4.49
N ASP A 401 -9.98 -11.26 4.10
CA ASP A 401 -11.02 -11.69 5.04
C ASP A 401 -10.44 -12.77 5.97
N ALA A 402 -10.36 -12.48 7.26
CA ALA A 402 -9.83 -13.40 8.25
C ALA A 402 -10.74 -14.62 8.48
N ARG A 403 -12.05 -14.49 8.18
CA ARG A 403 -13.04 -15.55 8.37
C ARG A 403 -13.10 -16.50 7.17
N ASP A 404 -12.87 -15.95 5.97
CA ASP A 404 -12.86 -16.69 4.71
C ASP A 404 -11.60 -16.36 3.93
N ARG A 405 -10.47 -16.95 4.34
CA ARG A 405 -9.15 -16.64 3.83
C ARG A 405 -8.99 -17.01 2.35
N PRO A 406 -8.66 -16.06 1.46
CA PRO A 406 -8.53 -16.33 0.03
C PRO A 406 -7.30 -17.18 -0.31
N ASP A 407 -7.31 -17.79 -1.49
CA ASP A 407 -6.17 -18.52 -2.06
C ASP A 407 -5.12 -17.59 -2.62
N PHE A 408 -5.53 -16.43 -3.15
CA PHE A 408 -4.68 -15.36 -3.64
C PHE A 408 -5.39 -14.01 -3.52
N LEU A 409 -4.60 -12.94 -3.52
CA LEU A 409 -5.10 -11.57 -3.62
C LEU A 409 -4.95 -11.08 -5.06
N PHE A 410 -5.98 -10.46 -5.60
CA PHE A 410 -5.91 -9.69 -6.82
C PHE A 410 -5.88 -8.19 -6.50
N ASN A 411 -4.85 -7.50 -6.99
CA ASN A 411 -4.67 -6.06 -6.82
C ASN A 411 -4.69 -5.35 -8.19
N PRO A 412 -5.89 -5.13 -8.78
CA PRO A 412 -6.02 -4.23 -9.90
C PRO A 412 -5.73 -2.80 -9.44
N SER A 413 -4.83 -2.10 -10.13
CA SER A 413 -4.42 -0.74 -9.73
C SER A 413 -4.33 0.18 -10.93
N ASN A 414 -4.45 1.48 -10.68
CA ASN A 414 -4.19 2.53 -11.64
C ASN A 414 -3.03 3.42 -11.18
N ASP A 415 -1.82 2.90 -11.33
CA ASP A 415 -0.60 3.59 -10.90
C ASP A 415 -0.23 4.79 -11.79
N ALA A 416 -0.98 5.05 -12.87
CA ALA A 416 -0.76 6.23 -13.71
C ALA A 416 -0.83 7.55 -12.90
N TRP A 417 -1.61 7.57 -11.83
CA TRP A 417 -1.73 8.71 -10.91
C TRP A 417 -0.46 9.03 -10.14
N PHE A 418 0.46 8.07 -9.99
CA PHE A 418 1.54 8.10 -9.01
C PHE A 418 2.91 8.48 -9.60
N GLY A 419 2.95 8.96 -10.85
CA GLY A 419 4.20 9.34 -11.52
C GLY A 419 5.20 8.19 -11.58
N SER A 420 6.50 8.50 -11.44
CA SER A 420 7.57 7.48 -11.51
C SER A 420 7.99 6.93 -10.14
N TRP A 421 7.72 7.64 -9.04
CA TRP A 421 8.14 7.24 -7.69
C TRP A 421 7.10 6.38 -6.98
N GLY A 422 5.82 6.65 -7.20
CA GLY A 422 4.73 5.95 -6.53
C GLY A 422 4.61 4.48 -6.88
N PRO A 423 4.67 4.05 -8.16
CA PRO A 423 4.47 2.65 -8.54
C PRO A 423 5.45 1.67 -7.89
N PRO A 424 6.79 1.94 -7.82
CA PRO A 424 7.72 1.07 -7.08
C PRO A 424 7.43 1.00 -5.57
N GLN A 425 6.99 2.12 -4.96
CA GLN A 425 6.59 2.15 -3.55
C GLN A 425 5.33 1.33 -3.31
N HIS A 426 4.36 1.41 -4.22
CA HIS A 426 3.11 0.67 -4.17
C HIS A 426 3.36 -0.84 -4.30
N LEU A 427 4.21 -1.26 -5.26
CA LEU A 427 4.64 -2.64 -5.40
C LEU A 427 5.33 -3.17 -4.14
N ALA A 428 6.21 -2.37 -3.52
CA ALA A 428 6.90 -2.75 -2.29
C ALA A 428 5.89 -3.05 -1.15
N GLN A 429 4.83 -2.26 -1.05
CA GLN A 429 3.77 -2.48 -0.06
C GLN A 429 2.93 -3.73 -0.38
N ALA A 430 2.62 -3.99 -1.66
CA ALA A 430 1.95 -5.23 -2.07
C ALA A 430 2.78 -6.48 -1.71
N ARG A 431 4.11 -6.42 -1.85
CA ARG A 431 5.04 -7.49 -1.44
C ARG A 431 5.02 -7.72 0.08
N LEU A 432 4.93 -6.65 0.87
CA LEU A 432 4.76 -6.77 2.33
C LEU A 432 3.44 -7.42 2.71
N ARG A 433 2.35 -7.13 1.99
CA ARG A 433 1.06 -7.81 2.23
C ARG A 433 1.15 -9.30 1.96
N ALA A 434 1.82 -9.70 0.87
CA ALA A 434 2.06 -11.12 0.60
C ALA A 434 2.81 -11.81 1.76
N LEU A 435 3.88 -11.18 2.26
CA LEU A 435 4.65 -11.66 3.43
C LEU A 435 3.81 -11.77 4.69
N GLU A 436 3.06 -10.74 5.03
CA GLU A 436 2.24 -10.68 6.24
C GLU A 436 1.16 -11.76 6.25
N GLU A 437 0.48 -11.91 5.14
CA GLU A 437 -0.65 -12.84 5.05
C GLU A 437 -0.21 -14.26 4.68
N GLY A 438 0.96 -14.45 4.07
CA GLY A 438 1.35 -15.71 3.46
C GLY A 438 0.43 -16.07 2.27
N ILE A 439 -0.02 -15.05 1.53
CA ILE A 439 -0.91 -15.18 0.37
C ILE A 439 -0.24 -14.53 -0.84
N PRO A 440 -0.18 -15.20 -2.03
CA PRO A 440 0.37 -14.59 -3.22
C PRO A 440 -0.51 -13.42 -3.69
N VAL A 441 0.12 -12.41 -4.30
CA VAL A 441 -0.57 -11.26 -4.88
C VAL A 441 -0.38 -11.23 -6.39
N ILE A 442 -1.49 -11.20 -7.11
CA ILE A 442 -1.54 -10.97 -8.55
C ILE A 442 -1.85 -9.49 -8.74
N ARG A 443 -0.97 -8.77 -9.43
CA ARG A 443 -1.10 -7.33 -9.62
C ARG A 443 -1.17 -6.97 -11.08
N SER A 444 -2.20 -6.21 -11.50
CA SER A 444 -2.36 -5.69 -12.85
C SER A 444 -2.52 -4.17 -12.83
N THR A 445 -1.74 -3.47 -13.66
CA THR A 445 -1.74 -1.99 -13.74
C THR A 445 -1.74 -1.54 -15.20
N PRO A 446 -2.31 -0.35 -15.53
CA PRO A 446 -2.29 0.13 -16.91
C PRO A 446 -0.90 0.59 -17.38
N THR A 447 -0.12 1.28 -16.52
CA THR A 447 1.20 1.85 -16.86
C THR A 447 2.23 1.63 -15.76
N GLY A 448 1.81 1.14 -14.59
CA GLY A 448 2.66 0.94 -13.41
C GLY A 448 3.55 -0.29 -13.53
N ILE A 449 3.58 -1.11 -12.48
CA ILE A 449 4.33 -2.35 -12.46
C ILE A 449 3.35 -3.49 -12.16
N SER A 450 2.95 -4.23 -13.20
CA SER A 450 2.20 -5.48 -13.05
C SER A 450 3.14 -6.58 -12.59
N ALA A 451 2.67 -7.49 -11.74
CA ALA A 451 3.53 -8.48 -11.12
C ALA A 451 2.79 -9.72 -10.63
N VAL A 452 3.52 -10.83 -10.59
CA VAL A 452 3.20 -12.03 -9.80
C VAL A 452 4.10 -12.05 -8.57
N ILE A 453 3.52 -11.95 -7.39
CA ILE A 453 4.21 -11.93 -6.11
C ILE A 453 3.89 -13.22 -5.37
N ALA A 454 4.92 -13.99 -5.00
CA ALA A 454 4.77 -15.20 -4.20
C ALA A 454 4.32 -14.89 -2.76
N ALA A 455 3.81 -15.88 -2.06
CA ALA A 455 3.36 -15.76 -0.68
C ALA A 455 4.47 -15.37 0.33
N ASP A 456 5.74 -15.52 -0.05
CA ASP A 456 6.92 -15.08 0.69
C ASP A 456 7.40 -13.67 0.28
N GLY A 457 6.62 -12.93 -0.51
CA GLY A 457 6.94 -11.59 -0.99
C GLY A 457 7.97 -11.54 -2.12
N ALA A 458 8.46 -12.69 -2.63
CA ALA A 458 9.35 -12.75 -3.77
C ALA A 458 8.63 -12.35 -5.06
N LEU A 459 9.32 -11.64 -5.94
CA LEU A 459 8.82 -11.31 -7.26
C LEU A 459 9.09 -12.50 -8.20
N ILE A 460 8.03 -13.15 -8.71
CA ILE A 460 8.16 -14.25 -9.66
C ILE A 460 8.36 -13.69 -11.08
N ASP A 461 7.53 -12.72 -11.46
CA ASP A 461 7.61 -12.06 -12.76
C ASP A 461 6.99 -10.66 -12.70
N SER A 462 7.36 -9.77 -13.61
CA SER A 462 6.82 -8.41 -13.66
C SER A 462 6.96 -7.76 -15.03
N VAL A 463 6.01 -6.87 -15.38
CA VAL A 463 6.13 -5.93 -16.49
C VAL A 463 6.62 -4.60 -15.93
N PRO A 464 7.73 -4.04 -16.44
CA PRO A 464 8.29 -2.79 -15.94
C PRO A 464 7.36 -1.59 -16.15
N LEU A 465 7.59 -0.56 -15.31
CA LEU A 465 6.91 0.74 -15.40
C LEU A 465 6.99 1.32 -16.82
N GLY A 466 5.86 1.77 -17.36
CA GLY A 466 5.77 2.45 -18.65
C GLY A 466 5.94 1.54 -19.87
N GLN A 467 5.90 0.23 -19.69
CA GLN A 467 5.97 -0.74 -20.77
C GLN A 467 4.62 -1.44 -20.97
N ALA A 468 4.31 -1.81 -22.22
CA ALA A 468 3.21 -2.70 -22.53
C ALA A 468 3.71 -4.16 -22.50
N GLY A 469 2.91 -5.06 -21.93
CA GLY A 469 3.27 -6.47 -21.86
C GLY A 469 2.21 -7.32 -21.18
N ALA A 470 2.44 -8.62 -21.20
CA ALA A 470 1.64 -9.59 -20.46
C ALA A 470 2.56 -10.58 -19.75
N ILE A 471 2.16 -11.01 -18.55
CA ILE A 471 2.83 -12.07 -17.80
C ILE A 471 2.03 -13.35 -17.99
N GLU A 472 2.70 -14.42 -18.36
CA GLU A 472 2.17 -15.79 -18.36
C GLU A 472 2.85 -16.59 -17.27
N ALA A 473 2.07 -17.08 -16.33
CA ALA A 473 2.57 -17.85 -15.19
C ALA A 473 1.53 -18.87 -14.75
N PHE A 474 1.89 -19.66 -13.73
CA PHE A 474 0.92 -20.42 -12.94
C PHE A 474 0.61 -19.68 -11.65
N LEU A 475 -0.63 -19.80 -11.19
CA LEU A 475 -1.07 -19.19 -9.94
C LEU A 475 -0.24 -19.74 -8.76
N PRO A 476 0.54 -18.92 -8.04
CA PRO A 476 1.31 -19.40 -6.90
C PRO A 476 0.41 -19.89 -5.78
N GLY A 477 0.85 -20.90 -5.04
CA GLY A 477 0.11 -21.40 -3.88
C GLY A 477 0.24 -20.47 -2.67
N ARG A 478 -0.81 -20.40 -1.85
CA ARG A 478 -0.74 -19.75 -0.54
C ARG A 478 0.00 -20.61 0.48
N GLN A 479 0.61 -20.00 1.46
CA GLN A 479 1.19 -20.65 2.63
C GLN A 479 0.12 -20.81 3.75
N ALA A 480 0.47 -21.56 4.80
CA ALA A 480 -0.30 -21.54 6.03
C ALA A 480 -0.38 -20.11 6.59
N PRO A 481 -1.46 -19.77 7.31
CA PRO A 481 -1.59 -18.44 7.91
C PRO A 481 -0.39 -18.12 8.80
N THR A 482 0.25 -16.98 8.58
CA THR A 482 1.35 -16.47 9.38
C THR A 482 0.87 -16.11 10.79
N LEU A 483 1.77 -15.79 11.71
CA LEU A 483 1.37 -15.26 13.02
C LEU A 483 0.64 -13.90 12.84
N PHE A 484 1.13 -13.05 11.93
CA PHE A 484 0.47 -11.79 11.60
C PHE A 484 -0.92 -12.00 10.99
N ALA A 485 -1.08 -12.93 10.05
CA ALA A 485 -2.39 -13.25 9.46
C ALA A 485 -3.43 -13.70 10.50
N ARG A 486 -2.98 -14.31 11.63
CA ARG A 486 -3.85 -14.74 12.72
C ARG A 486 -4.19 -13.63 13.71
N LEU A 487 -3.26 -12.72 13.99
CA LEU A 487 -3.37 -11.71 15.02
C LEU A 487 -3.60 -10.29 14.46
N GLY A 488 -3.36 -10.09 13.17
CA GLY A 488 -3.38 -8.77 12.57
C GLY A 488 -2.37 -7.82 13.24
N ASN A 489 -2.72 -6.56 13.31
CA ASN A 489 -1.88 -5.55 13.95
C ASN A 489 -1.64 -5.76 15.46
N LEU A 490 -2.42 -6.65 16.12
CA LEU A 490 -2.15 -7.03 17.51
C LEU A 490 -0.73 -7.62 17.67
N ALA A 491 -0.22 -8.33 16.66
CA ALA A 491 1.16 -8.84 16.66
C ALA A 491 2.19 -7.72 16.81
N SER A 492 2.02 -6.61 16.08
CA SER A 492 2.87 -5.41 16.21
C SER A 492 2.76 -4.79 17.62
N PHE A 493 1.56 -4.69 18.16
CA PHE A 493 1.34 -4.14 19.50
C PHE A 493 1.93 -5.02 20.60
N LEU A 494 1.87 -6.35 20.49
CA LEU A 494 2.51 -7.27 21.44
C LEU A 494 4.04 -7.12 21.41
N PHE A 495 4.62 -6.98 20.22
CA PHE A 495 6.04 -6.68 20.07
C PHE A 495 6.42 -5.35 20.72
N ALA A 496 5.66 -4.28 20.46
CA ALA A 496 5.87 -2.98 21.10
C ALA A 496 5.70 -3.03 22.62
N LEU A 497 4.73 -3.79 23.13
CA LEU A 497 4.51 -3.97 24.57
C LEU A 497 5.70 -4.65 25.25
N ALA A 498 6.30 -5.65 24.60
CA ALA A 498 7.51 -6.30 25.09
C ALA A 498 8.69 -5.31 25.23
N LEU A 499 8.90 -4.46 24.21
CA LEU A 499 9.93 -3.42 24.24
C LEU A 499 9.65 -2.33 25.27
N PHE A 500 8.39 -1.93 25.41
CA PHE A 500 7.98 -0.98 26.45
C PHE A 500 8.22 -1.53 27.86
N SER A 501 7.90 -2.79 28.09
CA SER A 501 8.16 -3.47 29.35
C SER A 501 9.66 -3.55 29.65
N LEU A 502 10.49 -3.81 28.64
CA LEU A 502 11.95 -3.77 28.77
C LEU A 502 12.44 -2.37 29.13
N ALA A 503 11.89 -1.31 28.53
CA ALA A 503 12.24 0.07 28.87
C ALA A 503 11.93 0.39 30.35
N ILE A 504 10.79 -0.10 30.86
CA ILE A 504 10.43 0.05 32.29
C ILE A 504 11.39 -0.72 33.18
N ALA A 505 11.73 -1.97 32.84
CA ALA A 505 12.66 -2.79 33.60
C ALA A 505 14.05 -2.11 33.72
N LEU A 506 14.58 -1.60 32.62
CA LEU A 506 15.84 -0.85 32.61
C LEU A 506 15.78 0.38 33.52
N ARG A 507 14.66 1.10 33.55
CA ARG A 507 14.47 2.25 34.43
C ARG A 507 14.51 1.89 35.90
N ARG A 508 14.01 0.71 36.26
CA ARG A 508 14.03 0.23 37.68
C ARG A 508 15.43 -0.21 38.12
N LEU A 509 16.21 -0.78 37.18
CA LEU A 509 17.58 -1.24 37.46
C LEU A 509 18.60 -0.08 37.53
N SER A 510 18.26 1.08 36.94
CA SER A 510 19.13 2.28 36.95
C SER A 510 18.84 3.23 38.16
N ARG A 511 17.83 2.92 38.96
CA ARG A 511 17.52 3.60 40.21
C ARG A 511 18.10 2.84 41.41
#